data_7e865b5ed20c9f307f33e1aae150f004
#
_entry.id   7e865b5ed20c9f307f33e1aae150f004
#
_cell.length_a   1.000
_cell.length_b   1.000
_cell.length_c   1.000
_cell.angle_alpha   90.00
_cell.angle_beta   90.00
_cell.angle_gamma   90.00
#
_symmetry.space_group_name_H-M   'P 1'
#
loop_
_entity.id
_entity.type
_entity.pdbx_description
1 polymer ?
#
loop_
_entity_poly.entity_id
_entity_poly.type
_entity_poly.pdbx_seq_one_letter_code
_entity_poly.pdbx_strand_id
1 'polypeptide(L)'
;MQKVNNEALPSLRHPSWGYGVLNAIKLRSSSSKLFSMKKIRLATRKSALALWQTEHVAARLRIAHPEIEVVLVPMSTRGDRILDKPLADIGGKGLFLKELEIAMLEGEADAAVHSLKDVPMELDGPFQLAAILERADPFDAFVSVKISDFDALPPGAKIGTSSLRRQAQLRARRSDLQILDLRGNVNTRLSKLENGEYDAIILACAGLDRLGLSRYIRHRLEAPSWVPAVAQGAITIECREGDDEVAKILQVLNHKKTQLCVEAERAMNRMLHGSCRVPIAAYATLEGNILSLEGLVGSAKTGHCVRAHAVGHSHDPEGLGRLVAAELRLLGADELMKS
;
A
#
# COMPACT_ATOMS: atom_id res chain seq x y z
N MET A 1 20.73 -45.60 55.52
CA MET A 1 19.80 -46.74 55.49
C MET A 1 18.37 -46.20 55.55
N GLN A 2 17.69 -46.17 54.44
CA GLN A 2 16.23 -46.26 54.40
C GLN A 2 15.84 -46.43 52.92
N LYS A 3 15.09 -47.49 52.68
CA LYS A 3 14.67 -48.03 51.38
C LYS A 3 13.63 -47.11 50.75
N VAL A 4 13.77 -46.83 49.48
CA VAL A 4 12.73 -46.19 48.65
C VAL A 4 11.94 -47.32 47.95
N ASN A 5 10.66 -47.35 48.24
CA ASN A 5 9.71 -48.28 47.60
C ASN A 5 9.34 -47.76 46.20
N ASN A 6 9.46 -48.66 45.23
CA ASN A 6 8.91 -48.55 43.90
C ASN A 6 7.42 -48.93 43.96
N GLU A 7 6.52 -47.98 43.77
CA GLU A 7 5.12 -48.31 43.48
C GLU A 7 4.86 -48.04 41.96
N ALA A 8 4.40 -49.11 41.30
CA ALA A 8 4.05 -49.13 39.88
C ALA A 8 2.73 -48.43 39.62
N LEU A 9 2.70 -47.55 38.61
CA LEU A 9 1.50 -46.89 38.10
C LEU A 9 0.62 -47.88 37.31
N PRO A 10 -0.70 -47.85 37.42
CA PRO A 10 -1.59 -48.75 36.71
C PRO A 10 -1.79 -48.31 35.25
N SER A 11 -1.77 -49.30 34.37
CA SER A 11 -2.03 -49.19 32.93
C SER A 11 -3.45 -48.72 32.62
N LEU A 12 -3.59 -47.54 32.01
CA LEU A 12 -4.84 -47.07 31.43
C LEU A 12 -5.09 -47.76 30.09
N ARG A 13 -6.15 -48.56 30.05
CA ARG A 13 -6.66 -49.21 28.82
C ARG A 13 -7.31 -48.17 27.94
N HIS A 14 -6.90 -48.12 26.66
CA HIS A 14 -7.60 -47.35 25.63
C HIS A 14 -8.97 -47.94 25.31
N PRO A 15 -10.05 -47.11 25.21
CA PRO A 15 -11.29 -47.60 24.65
C PRO A 15 -11.18 -47.67 23.13
N SER A 16 -11.55 -48.82 22.59
CA SER A 16 -11.75 -49.08 21.18
C SER A 16 -12.88 -48.26 20.62
N TRP A 17 -12.61 -47.25 19.82
CA TRP A 17 -13.64 -46.53 19.05
C TRP A 17 -13.91 -47.31 17.77
N GLY A 18 -15.15 -47.82 17.66
CA GLY A 18 -15.67 -48.51 16.49
C GLY A 18 -15.66 -47.59 15.28
N TYR A 19 -15.25 -48.14 14.14
CA TYR A 19 -15.39 -47.51 12.82
C TYR A 19 -16.88 -47.34 12.51
N GLY A 20 -17.40 -46.17 12.84
CA GLY A 20 -18.69 -45.68 12.35
C GLY A 20 -18.49 -45.19 10.93
N VAL A 21 -19.22 -45.76 10.01
CA VAL A 21 -19.30 -45.41 8.58
C VAL A 21 -19.56 -43.91 8.47
N LEU A 22 -18.56 -43.14 8.05
CA LEU A 22 -18.68 -41.74 7.65
C LEU A 22 -19.55 -41.71 6.38
N ASN A 23 -20.83 -41.48 6.54
CA ASN A 23 -21.69 -41.00 5.46
C ASN A 23 -21.10 -39.70 4.97
N ALA A 24 -20.50 -39.75 3.80
CA ALA A 24 -20.09 -38.58 3.02
C ALA A 24 -21.36 -37.74 2.76
N ILE A 25 -21.61 -36.75 3.61
CA ILE A 25 -22.52 -35.68 3.29
C ILE A 25 -21.91 -35.00 2.05
N LYS A 26 -22.44 -35.33 0.88
CA LYS A 26 -22.29 -34.52 -0.33
C LYS A 26 -22.89 -33.16 0.01
N LEU A 27 -22.07 -32.24 0.49
CA LEU A 27 -22.34 -30.82 0.38
C LEU A 27 -22.54 -30.55 -1.10
N ARG A 28 -23.82 -30.55 -1.52
CA ARG A 28 -24.20 -29.95 -2.79
C ARG A 28 -23.72 -28.50 -2.70
N SER A 29 -22.62 -28.20 -3.37
CA SER A 29 -22.24 -26.85 -3.67
C SER A 29 -23.46 -26.19 -4.31
N SER A 30 -24.07 -25.28 -3.58
CA SER A 30 -25.09 -24.39 -4.12
C SER A 30 -24.47 -23.71 -5.33
N SER A 31 -24.97 -24.08 -6.50
CA SER A 31 -24.92 -23.40 -7.78
C SER A 31 -24.00 -22.17 -7.78
N SER A 32 -22.71 -22.36 -8.07
CA SER A 32 -21.89 -21.31 -8.63
C SER A 32 -22.62 -20.84 -9.90
N LYS A 33 -23.18 -19.65 -9.90
CA LYS A 33 -23.50 -18.96 -11.14
C LYS A 33 -22.17 -18.86 -11.86
N LEU A 34 -21.92 -19.74 -12.81
CA LEU A 34 -20.75 -19.65 -13.66
C LEU A 34 -20.76 -18.25 -14.26
N PHE A 35 -19.69 -17.50 -14.04
CA PHE A 35 -19.45 -16.26 -14.78
C PHE A 35 -19.47 -16.57 -16.27
N SER A 36 -20.02 -15.67 -17.08
CA SER A 36 -19.97 -15.80 -18.53
C SER A 36 -18.54 -15.62 -19.04
N MET A 37 -17.77 -14.81 -18.32
CA MET A 37 -16.36 -14.54 -18.58
C MET A 37 -15.51 -15.79 -18.29
N LYS A 38 -14.72 -16.20 -19.29
CA LYS A 38 -13.78 -17.33 -19.19
C LYS A 38 -12.33 -16.88 -19.04
N LYS A 39 -12.07 -15.59 -19.24
CA LYS A 39 -10.74 -15.02 -19.24
C LYS A 39 -10.80 -13.59 -18.71
N ILE A 40 -9.91 -13.25 -17.77
CA ILE A 40 -9.72 -11.88 -17.28
C ILE A 40 -8.29 -11.41 -17.58
N ARG A 41 -8.16 -10.21 -18.14
CA ARG A 41 -6.88 -9.59 -18.53
C ARG A 41 -6.56 -8.46 -17.58
N LEU A 42 -5.42 -8.57 -16.91
CA LEU A 42 -4.95 -7.61 -15.90
C LEU A 42 -3.84 -6.73 -16.49
N ALA A 43 -4.14 -5.48 -16.76
CA ALA A 43 -3.15 -4.49 -17.14
C ALA A 43 -2.19 -4.20 -15.99
N THR A 44 -0.90 -4.09 -16.30
CA THR A 44 0.16 -3.80 -15.34
C THR A 44 1.34 -3.08 -15.98
N ARG A 45 2.10 -2.34 -15.17
CA ARG A 45 3.37 -1.77 -15.60
C ARG A 45 4.45 -2.84 -15.67
N LYS A 46 5.48 -2.62 -16.50
CA LYS A 46 6.61 -3.55 -16.67
C LYS A 46 7.64 -3.54 -15.53
N SER A 47 7.51 -2.65 -14.52
CA SER A 47 8.44 -2.65 -13.40
C SER A 47 8.31 -3.92 -12.56
N ALA A 48 9.42 -4.40 -11.99
CA ALA A 48 9.45 -5.63 -11.19
C ALA A 48 8.41 -5.61 -10.06
N LEU A 49 8.23 -4.47 -9.38
CA LEU A 49 7.24 -4.33 -8.31
C LEU A 49 5.80 -4.42 -8.85
N ALA A 50 5.49 -3.78 -9.97
CA ALA A 50 4.15 -3.84 -10.56
C ALA A 50 3.82 -5.25 -11.06
N LEU A 51 4.76 -5.93 -11.70
CA LEU A 51 4.60 -7.32 -12.11
C LEU A 51 4.36 -8.23 -10.91
N TRP A 52 5.14 -8.08 -9.84
CA TRP A 52 4.92 -8.85 -8.60
C TRP A 52 3.52 -8.62 -8.04
N GLN A 53 3.06 -7.36 -7.99
CA GLN A 53 1.72 -7.03 -7.48
C GLN A 53 0.62 -7.68 -8.31
N THR A 54 0.78 -7.66 -9.64
CA THR A 54 -0.23 -8.24 -10.55
C THR A 54 -0.21 -9.77 -10.51
N GLU A 55 0.96 -10.40 -10.41
CA GLU A 55 1.04 -11.85 -10.20
C GLU A 55 0.43 -12.27 -8.85
N HIS A 56 0.63 -11.48 -7.80
CA HIS A 56 -0.02 -11.72 -6.51
C HIS A 56 -1.55 -11.68 -6.62
N VAL A 57 -2.11 -10.69 -7.34
CA VAL A 57 -3.54 -10.59 -7.63
C VAL A 57 -3.99 -11.79 -8.47
N ALA A 58 -3.28 -12.10 -9.53
CA ALA A 58 -3.60 -13.21 -10.44
C ALA A 58 -3.60 -14.57 -9.72
N ALA A 59 -2.61 -14.81 -8.86
CA ALA A 59 -2.55 -16.05 -8.08
C ALA A 59 -3.78 -16.20 -7.15
N ARG A 60 -4.20 -15.12 -6.50
CA ARG A 60 -5.39 -15.13 -5.64
C ARG A 60 -6.68 -15.29 -6.43
N LEU A 61 -6.79 -14.68 -7.60
CA LEU A 61 -7.94 -14.86 -8.49
C LEU A 61 -8.03 -16.29 -9.00
N ARG A 62 -6.93 -16.93 -9.41
CA ARG A 62 -6.89 -18.33 -9.85
C ARG A 62 -7.36 -19.29 -8.76
N ILE A 63 -7.09 -18.98 -7.49
CA ILE A 63 -7.59 -19.76 -6.34
C ILE A 63 -9.08 -19.55 -6.15
N ALA A 64 -9.56 -18.31 -6.24
CA ALA A 64 -10.97 -17.96 -6.00
C ALA A 64 -11.87 -18.38 -7.16
N HIS A 65 -11.38 -18.34 -8.40
CA HIS A 65 -12.09 -18.59 -9.65
C HIS A 65 -11.26 -19.50 -10.57
N PRO A 66 -11.12 -20.80 -10.22
CA PRO A 66 -10.28 -21.74 -11.00
C PRO A 66 -10.76 -21.96 -12.44
N GLU A 67 -12.02 -21.61 -12.73
CA GLU A 67 -12.64 -21.69 -14.06
C GLU A 67 -12.29 -20.49 -14.96
N ILE A 68 -11.68 -19.43 -14.43
CA ILE A 68 -11.31 -18.22 -15.17
C ILE A 68 -9.83 -18.20 -15.48
N GLU A 69 -9.48 -18.09 -16.76
CA GLU A 69 -8.09 -17.85 -17.17
C GLU A 69 -7.68 -16.42 -16.80
N VAL A 70 -6.62 -16.26 -16.01
CA VAL A 70 -6.09 -14.94 -15.63
C VAL A 70 -4.81 -14.66 -16.40
N VAL A 71 -4.83 -13.62 -17.23
CA VAL A 71 -3.74 -13.20 -18.11
C VAL A 71 -3.22 -11.83 -17.73
N LEU A 72 -1.91 -11.66 -17.64
CA LEU A 72 -1.27 -10.37 -17.44
C LEU A 72 -1.02 -9.68 -18.77
N VAL A 73 -1.24 -8.35 -18.81
CA VAL A 73 -0.99 -7.48 -19.96
C VAL A 73 0.03 -6.40 -19.53
N PRO A 74 1.36 -6.70 -19.63
CA PRO A 74 2.38 -5.76 -19.21
C PRO A 74 2.61 -4.65 -20.24
N MET A 75 2.55 -3.38 -19.79
CA MET A 75 2.75 -2.21 -20.64
C MET A 75 3.69 -1.18 -20.03
N SER A 76 4.21 -0.28 -20.85
CA SER A 76 5.08 0.80 -20.41
C SER A 76 4.29 2.10 -20.36
N THR A 77 4.33 2.79 -19.23
CA THR A 77 3.66 4.08 -19.05
C THR A 77 4.60 5.24 -19.37
N ARG A 78 4.01 6.43 -19.62
CA ARG A 78 4.76 7.67 -19.79
C ARG A 78 5.62 7.97 -18.56
N GLY A 79 5.11 7.69 -17.35
CA GLY A 79 5.84 7.87 -16.11
C GLY A 79 7.07 6.95 -15.98
N ASP A 80 7.07 5.77 -16.63
CA ASP A 80 8.24 4.87 -16.65
C ASP A 80 9.34 5.35 -17.60
N ARG A 81 8.98 6.11 -18.64
CA ARG A 81 9.91 6.60 -19.68
C ARG A 81 10.61 7.90 -19.29
N ILE A 82 9.98 8.75 -18.49
CA ILE A 82 10.53 10.04 -18.10
C ILE A 82 11.26 9.91 -16.76
N LEU A 83 12.58 9.81 -16.79
CA LEU A 83 13.41 9.65 -15.60
C LEU A 83 14.22 10.91 -15.23
N ASP A 84 14.32 11.86 -16.12
CA ASP A 84 15.20 13.04 -16.10
C ASP A 84 14.54 14.29 -15.47
N LYS A 85 13.23 14.29 -15.25
CA LYS A 85 12.50 15.42 -14.63
C LYS A 85 11.79 15.02 -13.36
N PRO A 86 11.70 15.89 -12.33
CA PRO A 86 10.90 15.64 -11.13
C PRO A 86 9.43 15.35 -11.48
N LEU A 87 8.77 14.41 -10.78
CA LEU A 87 7.35 14.11 -11.00
C LEU A 87 6.45 15.34 -10.81
N ALA A 88 6.87 16.27 -9.95
CA ALA A 88 6.18 17.54 -9.75
C ALA A 88 6.14 18.41 -11.00
N ASP A 89 7.17 18.33 -11.87
CA ASP A 89 7.33 19.17 -13.07
C ASP A 89 6.70 18.56 -14.33
N ILE A 90 6.45 17.24 -14.32
CA ILE A 90 5.96 16.51 -15.51
C ILE A 90 4.44 16.67 -15.69
N GLY A 91 3.77 17.54 -15.01
CA GLY A 91 2.34 17.85 -15.18
C GLY A 91 1.43 16.71 -15.66
N GLY A 92 0.40 16.38 -14.90
CA GLY A 92 -0.65 15.42 -15.26
C GLY A 92 -1.01 14.46 -14.14
N LYS A 93 -2.29 14.38 -13.83
CA LYS A 93 -2.85 13.30 -13.02
C LYS A 93 -2.62 11.98 -13.78
N GLY A 94 -2.34 10.90 -13.06
CA GLY A 94 -2.37 9.56 -13.64
C GLY A 94 -1.20 9.18 -14.55
N LEU A 95 0.02 9.76 -14.41
CA LEU A 95 1.21 9.42 -15.22
C LEU A 95 1.53 7.91 -15.31
N PHE A 96 1.05 7.14 -14.36
CA PHE A 96 1.26 5.70 -14.27
C PHE A 96 0.00 4.87 -14.53
N LEU A 97 -1.17 5.55 -14.70
CA LEU A 97 -2.47 4.90 -14.88
C LEU A 97 -2.98 5.01 -16.31
N LYS A 98 -2.75 6.16 -16.98
CA LYS A 98 -3.41 6.53 -18.22
C LYS A 98 -3.33 5.49 -19.33
N GLU A 99 -2.18 4.87 -19.54
CA GLU A 99 -2.02 3.83 -20.54
C GLU A 99 -2.78 2.55 -20.18
N LEU A 100 -2.90 2.24 -18.87
CA LEU A 100 -3.68 1.11 -18.39
C LEU A 100 -5.19 1.37 -18.54
N GLU A 101 -5.63 2.59 -18.24
CA GLU A 101 -7.00 3.06 -18.44
C GLU A 101 -7.40 3.01 -19.93
N ILE A 102 -6.52 3.49 -20.82
CA ILE A 102 -6.72 3.40 -22.28
C ILE A 102 -6.89 1.95 -22.71
N ALA A 103 -6.02 1.04 -22.27
CA ALA A 103 -6.11 -0.37 -22.61
C ALA A 103 -7.44 -1.01 -22.12
N MET A 104 -7.96 -0.55 -20.97
CA MET A 104 -9.29 -0.97 -20.50
C MET A 104 -10.41 -0.43 -21.41
N LEU A 105 -10.34 0.84 -21.83
CA LEU A 105 -11.34 1.45 -22.73
C LEU A 105 -11.33 0.81 -24.13
N GLU A 106 -10.17 0.45 -24.64
CA GLU A 106 -9.99 -0.20 -25.93
C GLU A 106 -10.30 -1.71 -25.88
N GLY A 107 -10.63 -2.23 -24.69
CA GLY A 107 -10.93 -3.64 -24.52
C GLY A 107 -9.72 -4.57 -24.62
N GLU A 108 -8.50 -4.05 -24.49
CA GLU A 108 -7.28 -4.84 -24.43
C GLU A 108 -7.06 -5.45 -23.04
N ALA A 109 -7.59 -4.80 -21.99
CA ALA A 109 -7.59 -5.27 -20.62
C ALA A 109 -8.99 -5.14 -19.99
N ASP A 110 -9.25 -5.93 -18.95
CA ASP A 110 -10.52 -5.92 -18.23
C ASP A 110 -10.38 -5.18 -16.89
N ALA A 111 -9.18 -5.20 -16.31
CA ALA A 111 -8.86 -4.51 -15.07
C ALA A 111 -7.39 -4.08 -15.05
N ALA A 112 -7.03 -3.20 -14.12
CA ALA A 112 -5.66 -2.75 -13.91
C ALA A 112 -5.26 -2.88 -12.43
N VAL A 113 -4.00 -3.24 -12.17
CA VAL A 113 -3.48 -3.42 -10.81
C VAL A 113 -2.51 -2.31 -10.45
N HIS A 114 -2.75 -1.67 -9.28
CA HIS A 114 -1.97 -0.51 -8.83
C HIS A 114 -1.52 -0.61 -7.38
N SER A 115 -0.42 0.06 -7.06
CA SER A 115 -0.20 0.53 -5.69
C SER A 115 -1.21 1.64 -5.39
N LEU A 116 -2.06 1.48 -4.38
CA LEU A 116 -3.18 2.43 -4.14
C LEU A 116 -2.72 3.86 -3.85
N LYS A 117 -1.53 4.03 -3.25
CA LYS A 117 -0.94 5.36 -3.04
C LYS A 117 -0.63 6.15 -4.31
N ASP A 118 -0.52 5.47 -5.46
CA ASP A 118 -0.22 6.08 -6.76
C ASP A 118 -1.50 6.40 -7.55
N VAL A 119 -2.66 5.94 -7.06
CA VAL A 119 -3.98 6.19 -7.65
C VAL A 119 -4.49 7.56 -7.19
N PRO A 120 -4.91 8.45 -8.11
CA PRO A 120 -5.52 9.74 -7.76
C PRO A 120 -6.69 9.58 -6.79
N MET A 121 -6.97 10.63 -6.01
CA MET A 121 -8.09 10.61 -5.06
C MET A 121 -9.44 10.50 -5.77
N GLU A 122 -9.52 11.04 -6.98
CA GLU A 122 -10.65 10.93 -7.91
C GLU A 122 -10.13 10.35 -9.22
N LEU A 123 -10.80 9.34 -9.74
CA LEU A 123 -10.49 8.74 -11.04
C LEU A 123 -11.04 9.63 -12.14
N ASP A 124 -10.26 9.81 -13.20
CA ASP A 124 -10.70 10.55 -14.39
C ASP A 124 -11.27 9.54 -15.40
N GLY A 125 -12.60 9.62 -15.68
CA GLY A 125 -13.27 8.72 -16.62
C GLY A 125 -14.16 7.65 -15.95
N PRO A 126 -14.68 6.71 -16.74
CA PRO A 126 -15.66 5.72 -16.27
C PRO A 126 -14.98 4.52 -15.58
N PHE A 127 -14.26 4.79 -14.50
CA PHE A 127 -13.53 3.77 -13.75
C PHE A 127 -13.91 3.73 -12.28
N GLN A 128 -13.75 2.56 -11.66
CA GLN A 128 -13.96 2.32 -10.24
C GLN A 128 -12.88 1.43 -9.65
N LEU A 129 -12.65 1.55 -8.34
CA LEU A 129 -11.82 0.63 -7.58
C LEU A 129 -12.67 -0.56 -7.15
N ALA A 130 -12.53 -1.68 -7.83
CA ALA A 130 -13.33 -2.88 -7.59
C ALA A 130 -12.91 -3.63 -6.32
N ALA A 131 -11.63 -3.59 -5.96
CA ALA A 131 -11.11 -4.25 -4.77
C ALA A 131 -9.87 -3.55 -4.22
N ILE A 132 -9.75 -3.56 -2.89
CA ILE A 132 -8.56 -3.15 -2.16
C ILE A 132 -8.10 -4.35 -1.33
N LEU A 133 -6.90 -4.85 -1.62
CA LEU A 133 -6.35 -6.03 -0.97
C LEU A 133 -5.89 -5.71 0.46
N GLU A 134 -5.65 -6.75 1.24
CA GLU A 134 -5.05 -6.62 2.56
C GLU A 134 -3.76 -5.80 2.51
N ARG A 135 -3.67 -4.82 3.41
CA ARG A 135 -2.54 -3.88 3.48
C ARG A 135 -1.29 -4.59 3.98
N ALA A 136 -0.22 -4.52 3.22
CA ALA A 136 1.12 -4.90 3.68
C ALA A 136 1.70 -3.78 4.57
N ASP A 137 2.97 -3.93 5.00
CA ASP A 137 3.66 -2.93 5.84
C ASP A 137 3.48 -1.51 5.27
N PRO A 138 2.78 -0.61 5.99
CA PRO A 138 2.48 0.74 5.50
C PRO A 138 3.64 1.71 5.65
N PHE A 139 4.69 1.34 6.40
CA PHE A 139 5.73 2.27 6.84
C PHE A 139 6.80 2.52 5.78
N ASP A 140 7.59 3.56 6.03
CA ASP A 140 8.79 3.84 5.25
C ASP A 140 10.00 3.11 5.86
N ALA A 141 10.93 2.73 5.01
CA ALA A 141 12.18 2.12 5.37
C ALA A 141 13.31 3.14 5.28
N PHE A 142 14.08 3.29 6.34
CA PHE A 142 15.41 3.84 6.30
C PHE A 142 16.36 2.77 5.74
N VAL A 143 17.00 3.08 4.63
CA VAL A 143 17.87 2.17 3.89
C VAL A 143 19.25 2.79 3.77
N SER A 144 20.26 2.09 4.27
CA SER A 144 21.66 2.50 4.15
C SER A 144 22.58 1.27 4.05
N VAL A 145 23.69 1.43 3.35
CA VAL A 145 24.73 0.39 3.28
C VAL A 145 25.55 0.38 4.57
N LYS A 146 25.89 1.56 5.08
CA LYS A 146 26.89 1.75 6.14
C LYS A 146 26.30 2.10 7.51
N ILE A 147 25.12 2.75 7.53
CA ILE A 147 24.54 3.36 8.73
C ILE A 147 23.37 2.49 9.19
N SER A 148 23.38 2.08 10.44
CA SER A 148 22.40 1.13 11.00
C SER A 148 21.07 1.78 11.37
N ASP A 149 21.07 3.07 11.71
CA ASP A 149 19.90 3.77 12.22
C ASP A 149 19.82 5.21 11.70
N PHE A 150 18.63 5.77 11.67
CA PHE A 150 18.38 7.15 11.24
C PHE A 150 19.09 8.16 12.14
N ASP A 151 19.07 7.95 13.46
CA ASP A 151 19.66 8.87 14.42
C ASP A 151 21.19 8.82 14.43
N ALA A 152 21.78 7.75 13.89
CA ALA A 152 23.22 7.60 13.68
C ALA A 152 23.76 8.33 12.43
N LEU A 153 22.92 9.02 11.66
CA LEU A 153 23.35 9.80 10.50
C LEU A 153 24.30 10.94 10.92
N PRO A 154 25.48 11.07 10.28
CA PRO A 154 26.36 12.21 10.55
C PRO A 154 25.71 13.53 10.12
N PRO A 155 26.13 14.67 10.70
CA PRO A 155 25.70 15.98 10.25
C PRO A 155 26.00 16.19 8.76
N GLY A 156 25.01 16.73 8.02
CA GLY A 156 25.13 16.98 6.58
C GLY A 156 25.03 15.74 5.70
N ALA A 157 24.61 14.58 6.24
CA ALA A 157 24.46 13.35 5.45
C ALA A 157 23.48 13.51 4.28
N LYS A 158 23.80 12.85 3.14
CA LYS A 158 23.03 12.89 1.92
C LYS A 158 21.90 11.85 1.93
N ILE A 159 20.66 12.31 1.94
CA ILE A 159 19.47 11.45 1.95
C ILE A 159 18.73 11.53 0.62
N GLY A 160 18.56 10.38 -0.04
CA GLY A 160 17.86 10.29 -1.33
C GLY A 160 16.35 10.13 -1.18
N THR A 161 15.57 11.14 -1.60
CA THR A 161 14.11 11.04 -1.78
C THR A 161 13.56 12.20 -2.60
N SER A 162 12.67 11.92 -3.58
CA SER A 162 11.89 12.94 -4.30
C SER A 162 10.47 13.11 -3.75
N SER A 163 10.12 12.44 -2.65
CA SER A 163 8.80 12.57 -2.02
C SER A 163 8.76 13.80 -1.11
N LEU A 164 7.93 14.79 -1.46
CA LEU A 164 7.77 16.02 -0.66
C LEU A 164 7.32 15.71 0.78
N ARG A 165 6.46 14.69 0.96
CA ARG A 165 6.06 14.19 2.27
C ARG A 165 7.25 13.72 3.11
N ARG A 166 8.17 12.96 2.50
CA ARG A 166 9.38 12.49 3.18
C ARG A 166 10.34 13.62 3.45
N GLN A 167 10.52 14.54 2.50
CA GLN A 167 11.38 15.71 2.66
C GLN A 167 10.92 16.59 3.82
N ALA A 168 9.61 16.86 3.94
CA ALA A 168 9.05 17.63 5.05
C ALA A 168 9.37 16.99 6.41
N GLN A 169 9.12 15.69 6.55
CA GLN A 169 9.37 14.97 7.81
C GLN A 169 10.87 14.80 8.12
N LEU A 170 11.72 14.64 7.10
CA LEU A 170 13.18 14.62 7.27
C LEU A 170 13.68 15.96 7.84
N ARG A 171 13.28 17.07 7.20
CA ARG A 171 13.68 18.42 7.65
C ARG A 171 13.14 18.78 9.02
N ALA A 172 11.93 18.34 9.36
CA ALA A 172 11.34 18.52 10.69
C ALA A 172 12.17 17.85 11.79
N ARG A 173 12.81 16.71 11.47
CA ARG A 173 13.62 15.94 12.43
C ARG A 173 15.09 16.34 12.44
N ARG A 174 15.65 16.58 11.27
CA ARG A 174 17.07 16.81 11.03
C ARG A 174 17.25 17.84 9.92
N SER A 175 17.22 19.12 10.28
CA SER A 175 17.39 20.26 9.35
C SER A 175 18.78 20.37 8.73
N ASP A 176 19.76 19.69 9.31
CA ASP A 176 21.15 19.62 8.85
C ASP A 176 21.37 18.69 7.66
N LEU A 177 20.40 17.78 7.35
CA LEU A 177 20.56 16.79 6.30
C LEU A 177 20.49 17.40 4.88
N GLN A 178 21.32 16.88 3.97
CA GLN A 178 21.26 17.20 2.56
C GLN A 178 20.25 16.26 1.87
N ILE A 179 19.06 16.78 1.60
CA ILE A 179 18.01 16.00 0.91
C ILE A 179 18.19 16.16 -0.60
N LEU A 180 18.42 15.05 -1.29
CA LEU A 180 18.68 15.00 -2.72
C LEU A 180 17.59 14.18 -3.44
N ASP A 181 17.30 14.55 -4.69
CA ASP A 181 16.35 13.82 -5.51
C ASP A 181 16.80 12.37 -5.79
N LEU A 182 15.88 11.43 -5.66
CA LEU A 182 16.09 10.01 -5.95
C LEU A 182 14.98 9.46 -6.84
N ARG A 183 15.32 9.12 -8.07
CA ARG A 183 14.42 8.63 -9.12
C ARG A 183 14.79 7.23 -9.58
N GLY A 184 13.83 6.57 -10.24
CA GLY A 184 13.93 5.20 -10.75
C GLY A 184 13.05 4.22 -10.00
N ASN A 185 13.05 2.96 -10.42
CA ASN A 185 12.43 1.86 -9.70
C ASN A 185 13.24 1.48 -8.44
N VAL A 186 12.75 0.53 -7.64
CA VAL A 186 13.40 0.14 -6.37
C VAL A 186 14.85 -0.30 -6.61
N ASN A 187 15.10 -1.16 -7.60
CA ASN A 187 16.45 -1.66 -7.89
C ASN A 187 17.41 -0.54 -8.32
N THR A 188 16.95 0.36 -9.21
CA THR A 188 17.75 1.53 -9.63
C THR A 188 18.13 2.41 -8.44
N ARG A 189 17.20 2.64 -7.49
CA ARG A 189 17.47 3.45 -6.30
C ARG A 189 18.44 2.77 -5.35
N LEU A 190 18.35 1.45 -5.19
CA LEU A 190 19.31 0.68 -4.39
C LEU A 190 20.71 0.72 -5.03
N SER A 191 20.82 0.55 -6.36
CA SER A 191 22.11 0.64 -7.04
C SER A 191 22.77 2.01 -6.87
N LYS A 192 22.01 3.11 -6.91
CA LYS A 192 22.52 4.44 -6.63
C LYS A 192 23.06 4.60 -5.21
N LEU A 193 22.36 3.99 -4.23
CA LEU A 193 22.83 3.95 -2.85
C LEU A 193 24.13 3.14 -2.72
N GLU A 194 24.18 1.95 -3.33
CA GLU A 194 25.36 1.07 -3.33
C GLU A 194 26.57 1.71 -3.99
N ASN A 195 26.35 2.53 -5.04
CA ASN A 195 27.38 3.33 -5.71
C ASN A 195 27.84 4.54 -4.87
N GLY A 196 27.26 4.79 -3.69
CA GLY A 196 27.68 5.88 -2.80
C GLY A 196 27.17 7.26 -3.19
N GLU A 197 26.16 7.37 -4.06
CA GLU A 197 25.55 8.67 -4.40
C GLU A 197 24.83 9.28 -3.17
N TYR A 198 24.40 8.43 -2.23
CA TYR A 198 23.68 8.78 -1.00
C TYR A 198 24.26 8.01 0.21
N ASP A 199 24.20 8.61 1.39
CA ASP A 199 24.48 7.93 2.67
C ASP A 199 23.32 7.05 3.10
N ALA A 200 22.09 7.48 2.81
CA ALA A 200 20.86 6.71 2.99
C ALA A 200 19.78 7.12 1.99
N ILE A 201 18.77 6.27 1.82
CA ILE A 201 17.57 6.55 1.04
C ILE A 201 16.33 6.13 1.80
N ILE A 202 15.18 6.77 1.49
CA ILE A 202 13.90 6.39 2.11
C ILE A 202 13.01 5.71 1.06
N LEU A 203 12.64 4.46 1.34
CA LEU A 203 11.77 3.64 0.51
C LEU A 203 10.52 3.21 1.29
N ALA A 204 9.52 2.61 0.61
CA ALA A 204 8.40 1.97 1.29
C ALA A 204 8.75 0.52 1.64
N CYS A 205 8.52 0.10 2.89
CA CYS A 205 8.79 -1.27 3.36
C CYS A 205 8.10 -2.31 2.46
N ALA A 206 6.80 -2.16 2.19
CA ALA A 206 6.06 -3.08 1.32
C ALA A 206 6.70 -3.27 -0.06
N GLY A 207 7.36 -2.25 -0.62
CA GLY A 207 8.06 -2.37 -1.90
C GLY A 207 9.30 -3.25 -1.82
N LEU A 208 10.05 -3.13 -0.73
CA LEU A 208 11.24 -3.96 -0.46
C LEU A 208 10.84 -5.40 -0.13
N ASP A 209 9.83 -5.59 0.71
CA ASP A 209 9.36 -6.90 1.13
C ASP A 209 8.85 -7.72 -0.07
N ARG A 210 8.04 -7.11 -0.94
CA ARG A 210 7.50 -7.75 -2.15
C ARG A 210 8.57 -8.18 -3.14
N LEU A 211 9.70 -7.49 -3.15
CA LEU A 211 10.84 -7.83 -4.03
C LEU A 211 11.88 -8.73 -3.35
N GLY A 212 11.63 -9.21 -2.12
CA GLY A 212 12.59 -10.03 -1.36
C GLY A 212 13.83 -9.23 -0.92
N LEU A 213 13.69 -7.91 -0.77
CA LEU A 213 14.77 -6.98 -0.45
C LEU A 213 14.70 -6.46 0.99
N SER A 214 13.97 -7.13 1.88
CA SER A 214 13.79 -6.75 3.30
C SER A 214 15.12 -6.58 4.04
N ARG A 215 16.18 -7.29 3.59
CA ARG A 215 17.54 -7.17 4.16
C ARG A 215 18.13 -5.75 4.08
N TYR A 216 17.61 -4.89 3.20
CA TYR A 216 18.04 -3.49 3.08
C TYR A 216 17.35 -2.57 4.09
N ILE A 217 16.29 -3.01 4.75
CA ILE A 217 15.59 -2.23 5.78
C ILE A 217 16.46 -2.22 7.03
N ARG A 218 17.06 -1.07 7.34
CA ARG A 218 17.82 -0.88 8.56
C ARG A 218 16.93 -0.49 9.73
N HIS A 219 16.00 0.40 9.47
CA HIS A 219 15.05 0.89 10.46
C HIS A 219 13.71 1.16 9.78
N ARG A 220 12.58 0.84 10.46
CA ARG A 220 11.24 1.24 10.04
C ARG A 220 10.91 2.60 10.64
N LEU A 221 10.46 3.50 9.78
CA LEU A 221 9.99 4.83 10.19
C LEU A 221 8.47 4.73 10.40
N GLU A 222 8.06 4.63 11.67
CA GLU A 222 6.70 4.25 12.06
C GLU A 222 5.90 5.41 12.65
N ALA A 223 4.57 5.32 12.54
CA ALA A 223 3.64 6.23 13.21
C ALA A 223 3.69 6.04 14.74
N PRO A 224 3.40 7.07 15.54
CA PRO A 224 3.02 8.42 15.11
C PRO A 224 4.20 9.31 14.75
N SER A 225 5.43 8.91 15.05
CA SER A 225 6.63 9.74 14.85
C SER A 225 6.90 10.04 13.36
N TRP A 226 6.53 9.12 12.47
CA TRP A 226 6.65 9.26 11.03
C TRP A 226 5.39 8.74 10.33
N VAL A 227 4.64 9.62 9.68
CA VAL A 227 3.36 9.27 9.04
C VAL A 227 3.60 8.85 7.58
N PRO A 228 3.13 7.65 7.17
CA PRO A 228 3.31 7.15 5.80
C PRO A 228 2.47 7.92 4.77
N ALA A 229 2.65 7.58 3.49
CA ALA A 229 1.76 8.10 2.45
C ALA A 229 0.36 7.50 2.57
N VAL A 230 -0.64 8.28 2.18
CA VAL A 230 -2.03 7.84 2.05
C VAL A 230 -2.08 6.51 1.29
N ALA A 231 -2.72 5.52 1.86
CA ALA A 231 -2.89 4.17 1.30
C ALA A 231 -1.58 3.40 1.01
N GLN A 232 -0.44 3.82 1.57
CA GLN A 232 0.82 3.09 1.38
C GLN A 232 0.71 1.65 1.90
N GLY A 233 1.25 0.69 1.15
CA GLY A 233 1.19 -0.75 1.46
C GLY A 233 -0.02 -1.47 0.83
N ALA A 234 -1.09 -0.76 0.45
CA ALA A 234 -2.25 -1.38 -0.19
C ALA A 234 -2.08 -1.53 -1.71
N ILE A 235 -2.59 -2.64 -2.24
CA ILE A 235 -2.80 -2.89 -3.68
C ILE A 235 -4.27 -2.67 -3.95
N THR A 236 -4.60 -2.09 -5.10
CA THR A 236 -5.97 -1.96 -5.58
C THR A 236 -6.12 -2.48 -7.00
N ILE A 237 -7.34 -2.86 -7.34
CA ILE A 237 -7.71 -3.29 -8.67
C ILE A 237 -8.79 -2.34 -9.19
N GLU A 238 -8.49 -1.70 -10.31
CA GLU A 238 -9.37 -0.79 -11.04
C GLU A 238 -10.04 -1.53 -12.19
N CYS A 239 -11.32 -1.24 -12.45
CA CYS A 239 -12.04 -1.70 -13.63
C CYS A 239 -12.97 -0.60 -14.16
N ARG A 240 -13.60 -0.85 -15.33
CA ARG A 240 -14.61 0.06 -15.87
C ARG A 240 -15.84 0.13 -14.97
N GLU A 241 -16.43 1.31 -14.83
CA GLU A 241 -17.77 1.45 -14.25
C GLU A 241 -18.79 0.72 -15.13
N GLY A 242 -19.79 0.09 -14.50
CA GLY A 242 -20.83 -0.66 -15.19
C GLY A 242 -20.41 -2.06 -15.68
N ASP A 243 -19.15 -2.46 -15.54
CA ASP A 243 -18.70 -3.82 -15.80
C ASP A 243 -18.90 -4.69 -14.55
N ASP A 244 -20.18 -4.97 -14.25
CA ASP A 244 -20.59 -5.67 -13.03
C ASP A 244 -20.02 -7.07 -12.92
N GLU A 245 -19.77 -7.76 -14.03
CA GLU A 245 -19.22 -9.11 -14.01
C GLU A 245 -17.75 -9.08 -13.57
N VAL A 246 -16.96 -8.20 -14.17
CA VAL A 246 -15.56 -7.99 -13.78
C VAL A 246 -15.48 -7.53 -12.32
N ALA A 247 -16.28 -6.55 -11.91
CA ALA A 247 -16.30 -6.06 -10.54
C ALA A 247 -16.59 -7.17 -9.52
N LYS A 248 -17.57 -8.06 -9.79
CA LYS A 248 -17.91 -9.21 -8.94
C LYS A 248 -16.78 -10.24 -8.85
N ILE A 249 -16.11 -10.53 -9.96
CA ILE A 249 -14.96 -11.43 -10.00
C ILE A 249 -13.84 -10.88 -9.10
N LEU A 250 -13.57 -9.57 -9.17
CA LEU A 250 -12.49 -8.93 -8.43
C LEU A 250 -12.81 -8.73 -6.94
N GLN A 251 -14.08 -8.51 -6.60
CA GLN A 251 -14.52 -8.17 -5.24
C GLN A 251 -14.20 -9.24 -4.20
N VAL A 252 -14.01 -10.48 -4.59
CA VAL A 252 -13.58 -11.57 -3.70
C VAL A 252 -12.22 -11.28 -3.03
N LEU A 253 -11.40 -10.42 -3.63
CA LEU A 253 -10.10 -10.02 -3.10
C LEU A 253 -10.17 -8.80 -2.19
N ASN A 254 -11.35 -8.18 -2.04
CA ASN A 254 -11.49 -6.97 -1.22
C ASN A 254 -11.34 -7.27 0.27
N HIS A 255 -10.42 -6.56 0.94
CA HIS A 255 -10.20 -6.67 2.37
C HIS A 255 -10.87 -5.49 3.11
N LYS A 256 -12.02 -5.76 3.72
CA LYS A 256 -12.88 -4.71 4.32
C LYS A 256 -12.17 -3.83 5.34
N LYS A 257 -11.32 -4.40 6.21
CA LYS A 257 -10.56 -3.64 7.19
C LYS A 257 -9.62 -2.62 6.53
N THR A 258 -8.87 -3.05 5.51
CA THR A 258 -8.00 -2.15 4.75
C THR A 258 -8.81 -1.09 4.01
N GLN A 259 -9.91 -1.48 3.38
CA GLN A 259 -10.80 -0.56 2.67
C GLN A 259 -11.23 0.60 3.58
N LEU A 260 -11.76 0.31 4.77
CA LEU A 260 -12.23 1.34 5.71
C LEU A 260 -11.10 2.28 6.15
N CYS A 261 -9.91 1.74 6.44
CA CYS A 261 -8.75 2.56 6.78
C CYS A 261 -8.37 3.51 5.63
N VAL A 262 -8.21 2.99 4.42
CA VAL A 262 -7.78 3.82 3.29
C VAL A 262 -8.88 4.76 2.79
N GLU A 263 -10.17 4.43 2.99
CA GLU A 263 -11.28 5.36 2.74
C GLU A 263 -11.16 6.61 3.61
N ALA A 264 -10.88 6.48 4.91
CA ALA A 264 -10.65 7.60 5.81
C ALA A 264 -9.42 8.43 5.39
N GLU A 265 -8.29 7.77 5.10
CA GLU A 265 -7.07 8.42 4.64
C GLU A 265 -7.29 9.20 3.32
N ARG A 266 -7.97 8.59 2.34
CA ARG A 266 -8.27 9.20 1.04
C ARG A 266 -9.28 10.34 1.16
N ALA A 267 -10.29 10.21 2.05
CA ALA A 267 -11.25 11.28 2.32
C ALA A 267 -10.56 12.53 2.90
N MET A 268 -9.65 12.36 3.87
CA MET A 268 -8.83 13.45 4.38
C MET A 268 -8.04 14.13 3.24
N ASN A 269 -7.38 13.31 2.40
CA ASN A 269 -6.56 13.83 1.32
C ASN A 269 -7.38 14.56 0.23
N ARG A 270 -8.58 14.05 -0.10
CA ARG A 270 -9.52 14.74 -1.02
C ARG A 270 -9.90 16.14 -0.50
N MET A 271 -10.27 16.21 0.79
CA MET A 271 -10.64 17.48 1.42
C MET A 271 -9.51 18.50 1.41
N LEU A 272 -8.26 18.06 1.50
CA LEU A 272 -7.08 18.92 1.44
C LEU A 272 -6.62 19.18 -0.01
N HIS A 273 -7.37 18.74 -1.04
CA HIS A 273 -6.97 18.82 -2.44
C HIS A 273 -5.58 18.27 -2.71
N GLY A 274 -5.22 17.22 -1.94
CA GLY A 274 -3.91 16.63 -1.97
C GLY A 274 -3.63 15.83 -3.25
N SER A 275 -2.40 15.87 -3.67
CA SER A 275 -1.86 15.11 -4.79
C SER A 275 -0.45 14.62 -4.44
N CYS A 276 0.19 13.88 -5.33
CA CYS A 276 1.60 13.50 -5.16
C CYS A 276 2.57 14.70 -5.08
N ARG A 277 2.07 15.91 -5.34
CA ARG A 277 2.82 17.18 -5.31
C ARG A 277 2.67 17.94 -3.99
N VAL A 278 1.89 17.41 -3.06
CA VAL A 278 1.62 18.07 -1.78
C VAL A 278 2.18 17.18 -0.66
N PRO A 279 2.88 17.72 0.32
CA PRO A 279 3.49 16.96 1.40
C PRO A 279 2.45 16.54 2.45
N ILE A 280 1.51 15.69 2.05
CA ILE A 280 0.44 15.12 2.88
C ILE A 280 0.78 13.68 3.25
N ALA A 281 0.51 13.33 4.50
CA ALA A 281 0.61 11.98 5.04
C ALA A 281 -0.68 11.61 5.78
N ALA A 282 -1.04 10.33 5.76
CA ALA A 282 -2.14 9.81 6.56
C ALA A 282 -1.91 8.35 6.91
N TYR A 283 -2.37 7.98 8.10
CA TYR A 283 -2.35 6.60 8.55
C TYR A 283 -3.56 6.30 9.42
N ALA A 284 -4.39 5.36 8.97
CA ALA A 284 -5.53 4.89 9.73
C ALA A 284 -5.33 3.46 10.21
N THR A 285 -5.84 3.18 11.42
CA THR A 285 -5.95 1.84 12.00
C THR A 285 -7.38 1.56 12.40
N LEU A 286 -7.77 0.28 12.37
CA LEU A 286 -9.09 -0.18 12.80
C LEU A 286 -8.94 -1.28 13.83
N GLU A 287 -9.49 -1.03 15.03
CA GLU A 287 -9.58 -2.00 16.12
C GLU A 287 -11.05 -2.20 16.51
N GLY A 288 -11.57 -3.41 16.28
CA GLY A 288 -13.00 -3.66 16.36
C GLY A 288 -13.77 -2.74 15.40
N ASN A 289 -14.61 -1.85 15.94
CA ASN A 289 -15.36 -0.84 15.20
C ASN A 289 -14.80 0.58 15.35
N ILE A 290 -13.66 0.73 15.99
CA ILE A 290 -13.02 2.03 16.24
C ILE A 290 -11.96 2.27 15.19
N LEU A 291 -12.15 3.32 14.42
CA LEU A 291 -11.22 3.80 13.40
C LEU A 291 -10.44 5.00 13.98
N SER A 292 -9.13 4.93 13.91
CA SER A 292 -8.21 6.00 14.33
C SER A 292 -7.48 6.51 13.11
N LEU A 293 -7.41 7.83 12.92
CA LEU A 293 -6.75 8.46 11.78
C LEU A 293 -5.75 9.52 12.25
N GLU A 294 -4.50 9.35 11.90
CA GLU A 294 -3.43 10.34 12.01
C GLU A 294 -3.24 11.03 10.67
N GLY A 295 -3.26 12.37 10.65
CA GLY A 295 -3.00 13.20 9.49
C GLY A 295 -1.80 14.12 9.70
N LEU A 296 -1.04 14.38 8.63
CA LEU A 296 0.06 15.34 8.63
C LEU A 296 0.10 16.12 7.32
N VAL A 297 0.32 17.43 7.42
CA VAL A 297 0.68 18.30 6.30
C VAL A 297 1.97 19.02 6.65
N GLY A 298 2.92 19.09 5.72
CA GLY A 298 4.20 19.73 5.97
C GLY A 298 4.66 20.65 4.83
N SER A 299 5.77 21.35 5.04
CA SER A 299 6.50 22.07 4.00
C SER A 299 7.81 21.35 3.71
N ALA A 300 7.98 20.93 2.46
CA ALA A 300 9.22 20.30 2.01
C ALA A 300 10.41 21.29 2.03
N LYS A 301 10.16 22.60 2.05
CA LYS A 301 11.20 23.64 2.09
C LYS A 301 11.69 23.90 3.50
N THR A 302 10.76 24.07 4.46
CA THR A 302 11.08 24.50 5.83
C THR A 302 11.12 23.38 6.83
N GLY A 303 10.45 22.24 6.57
CA GLY A 303 10.25 21.16 7.53
C GLY A 303 9.13 21.45 8.55
N HIS A 304 8.47 22.62 8.48
CA HIS A 304 7.31 22.86 9.34
C HIS A 304 6.20 21.88 9.01
N CYS A 305 5.66 21.23 10.02
CA CYS A 305 4.58 20.23 9.89
C CYS A 305 3.48 20.50 10.90
N VAL A 306 2.22 20.42 10.46
CA VAL A 306 1.04 20.37 11.32
C VAL A 306 0.49 18.95 11.33
N ARG A 307 -0.09 18.55 12.46
CA ARG A 307 -0.64 17.20 12.67
C ARG A 307 -2.00 17.28 13.31
N ALA A 308 -2.88 16.36 12.95
CA ALA A 308 -4.17 16.18 13.58
C ALA A 308 -4.45 14.69 13.72
N HIS A 309 -5.17 14.33 14.77
CA HIS A 309 -5.55 12.96 15.06
C HIS A 309 -7.00 12.92 15.56
N ALA A 310 -7.79 12.03 15.00
CA ALA A 310 -9.14 11.79 15.48
C ALA A 310 -9.49 10.30 15.51
N VAL A 311 -10.50 9.98 16.30
CA VAL A 311 -11.05 8.65 16.43
C VAL A 311 -12.53 8.71 16.09
N GLY A 312 -13.03 7.74 15.33
CA GLY A 312 -14.41 7.64 14.91
C GLY A 312 -14.88 6.20 14.78
N HIS A 313 -16.11 6.02 14.36
CA HIS A 313 -16.68 4.70 14.14
C HIS A 313 -16.44 4.25 12.68
N SER A 314 -16.21 2.96 12.49
CA SER A 314 -15.92 2.37 11.16
C SER A 314 -17.06 2.44 10.15
N HIS A 315 -18.27 2.86 10.55
CA HIS A 315 -19.39 3.07 9.62
C HIS A 315 -19.32 4.41 8.89
N ASP A 316 -18.51 5.37 9.34
CA ASP A 316 -18.30 6.66 8.67
C ASP A 316 -16.81 7.01 8.52
N PRO A 317 -16.06 6.24 7.72
CA PRO A 317 -14.64 6.52 7.50
C PRO A 317 -14.42 7.87 6.80
N GLU A 318 -15.33 8.25 5.90
CA GLU A 318 -15.24 9.54 5.21
C GLU A 318 -15.46 10.72 6.15
N GLY A 319 -16.43 10.62 7.08
CA GLY A 319 -16.65 11.63 8.10
C GLY A 319 -15.42 11.85 8.96
N LEU A 320 -14.74 10.76 9.38
CA LEU A 320 -13.48 10.83 10.11
C LEU A 320 -12.40 11.53 9.29
N GLY A 321 -12.27 11.20 8.00
CA GLY A 321 -11.32 11.86 7.10
C GLY A 321 -11.60 13.37 6.97
N ARG A 322 -12.85 13.76 6.80
CA ARG A 322 -13.26 15.18 6.75
C ARG A 322 -12.94 15.93 8.05
N LEU A 323 -13.16 15.29 9.20
CA LEU A 323 -12.87 15.88 10.51
C LEU A 323 -11.37 16.18 10.66
N VAL A 324 -10.49 15.20 10.39
CA VAL A 324 -9.03 15.40 10.47
C VAL A 324 -8.55 16.45 9.47
N ALA A 325 -9.12 16.50 8.25
CA ALA A 325 -8.78 17.52 7.28
C ALA A 325 -9.17 18.94 7.75
N ALA A 326 -10.34 19.09 8.38
CA ALA A 326 -10.78 20.37 8.93
C ALA A 326 -9.86 20.84 10.05
N GLU A 327 -9.45 19.96 10.95
CA GLU A 327 -8.50 20.27 12.02
C GLU A 327 -7.13 20.67 11.47
N LEU A 328 -6.61 19.97 10.48
CA LEU A 328 -5.35 20.32 9.81
C LEU A 328 -5.42 21.73 9.18
N ARG A 329 -6.54 22.10 8.57
CA ARG A 329 -6.75 23.46 8.04
C ARG A 329 -6.72 24.52 9.13
N LEU A 330 -7.39 24.28 10.27
CA LEU A 330 -7.34 25.19 11.41
C LEU A 330 -5.91 25.39 11.95
N LEU A 331 -5.05 24.36 11.81
CA LEU A 331 -3.65 24.40 12.17
C LEU A 331 -2.73 25.03 11.09
N GLY A 332 -3.30 25.52 9.98
CA GLY A 332 -2.56 26.21 8.92
C GLY A 332 -2.09 25.34 7.76
N ALA A 333 -2.68 24.16 7.55
CA ALA A 333 -2.30 23.27 6.46
C ALA A 333 -2.34 23.93 5.07
N ASP A 334 -3.36 24.78 4.80
CA ASP A 334 -3.52 25.45 3.49
C ASP A 334 -2.31 26.34 3.14
N GLU A 335 -1.69 26.99 4.12
CA GLU A 335 -0.49 27.81 3.90
C GLU A 335 0.76 26.95 3.63
N LEU A 336 0.89 25.81 4.32
CA LEU A 336 1.98 24.87 4.10
C LEU A 336 1.93 24.23 2.71
N MET A 337 0.74 24.01 2.18
CA MET A 337 0.54 23.42 0.85
C MET A 337 0.88 24.38 -0.30
N LYS A 338 0.87 25.69 -0.06
CA LYS A 338 1.26 26.73 -1.04
C LYS A 338 2.76 26.98 -1.07
N SER A 339 3.49 26.57 -0.04
CA SER A 339 4.92 26.82 0.14
C SER A 339 5.77 25.75 -0.54
#